data_3bba9031e3d8d4be7875e795f14de91a
#
_entry.id   3bba9031e3d8d4be7875e795f14de91a
#
_cell.length_a   1.000
_cell.length_b   1.000
_cell.length_c   1.000
_cell.angle_alpha   90.00
_cell.angle_beta   90.00
_cell.angle_gamma   90.00
#
_symmetry.space_group_name_H-M   'P 1'
#
loop_
_entity.id
_entity.type
_entity.pdbx_description
1 polymer ?
#
loop_
_entity_poly.entity_id
_entity_poly.type
_entity_poly.pdbx_seq_one_letter_code
_entity_poly.pdbx_strand_id
1 'polypeptide(L)'
;RPPGKQRGTSDIGFADPTMVGTRLDSLTRAWSLGMEIGSHFNGHFCGASGVNTWTSADWVSEIDQWNDFVDNWRLYNPDLQDHPPLPFSSQVAKGGRTPCLEGDPQAIRSAYRQAGYTYDASQVGDLQWPRRIGGLWEIPLQRIKVPGQSTLIASMDFNFLVNQNGGETEAAPEVCQQIETDTYEAYRSALDAVMSSNRAPLILGNHMNDWVCGAYTNALTR
;
A
#
# COMPACT_ATOMS: atom_id res chain seq x y z
N ARG A 1 9.36 5.63 14.89
CA ARG A 1 10.64 4.95 14.52
C ARG A 1 10.66 3.54 15.10
N PRO A 2 11.37 2.62 14.46
CA PRO A 2 11.56 1.32 15.06
C PRO A 2 12.27 1.44 16.41
N PRO A 3 11.96 0.59 17.39
CA PRO A 3 12.69 0.57 18.64
C PRO A 3 14.21 0.51 18.44
N GLY A 4 14.96 1.41 19.07
CA GLY A 4 16.42 1.46 18.97
C GLY A 4 17.01 2.03 17.66
N LYS A 5 16.19 2.44 16.70
CA LYS A 5 16.65 3.10 15.45
C LYS A 5 16.53 4.63 15.55
N GLN A 6 17.31 5.32 14.76
CA GLN A 6 17.21 6.78 14.63
C GLN A 6 15.95 7.16 13.83
N ARG A 7 15.48 8.40 14.07
CA ARG A 7 14.42 8.99 13.26
C ARG A 7 14.82 8.98 11.78
N GLY A 8 13.87 8.68 10.90
CA GLY A 8 14.09 8.66 9.47
C GLY A 8 14.79 7.41 8.94
N THR A 9 15.15 6.44 9.80
CA THR A 9 15.71 5.17 9.29
C THR A 9 14.71 4.47 8.40
N SER A 10 15.17 3.96 7.25
CA SER A 10 14.36 3.19 6.29
C SER A 10 15.00 1.84 6.00
N ASP A 11 14.18 0.81 5.86
CA ASP A 11 14.61 -0.56 5.49
C ASP A 11 14.68 -0.75 3.96
N ILE A 12 14.05 0.16 3.22
CA ILE A 12 14.02 0.14 1.75
C ILE A 12 14.91 1.21 1.10
N GLY A 13 15.72 1.92 1.90
CA GLY A 13 16.59 2.99 1.41
C GLY A 13 15.86 4.31 1.13
N PHE A 14 16.53 5.16 0.37
CA PHE A 14 16.06 6.51 0.05
C PHE A 14 16.06 6.71 -1.47
N ALA A 15 15.06 7.44 -1.96
CA ALA A 15 15.01 7.87 -3.35
C ALA A 15 15.99 9.02 -3.60
N ASP A 16 16.55 9.09 -4.80
CA ASP A 16 17.32 10.25 -5.24
C ASP A 16 16.41 11.48 -5.48
N PRO A 17 16.96 12.71 -5.58
CA PRO A 17 16.16 13.92 -5.76
C PRO A 17 15.23 13.89 -6.99
N THR A 18 15.65 13.28 -8.11
CA THR A 18 14.83 13.17 -9.31
C THR A 18 13.60 12.30 -9.05
N MET A 19 13.79 11.16 -8.41
CA MET A 19 12.70 10.27 -8.02
C MET A 19 11.77 10.93 -7.00
N VAL A 20 12.29 11.70 -6.05
CA VAL A 20 11.47 12.45 -5.10
C VAL A 20 10.62 13.48 -5.84
N GLY A 21 11.20 14.27 -6.77
CA GLY A 21 10.47 15.23 -7.60
C GLY A 21 9.32 14.56 -8.37
N THR A 22 9.59 13.45 -9.04
CA THR A 22 8.56 12.69 -9.76
C THR A 22 7.43 12.19 -8.85
N ARG A 23 7.76 11.79 -7.63
CA ARG A 23 6.73 11.37 -6.64
C ARG A 23 5.88 12.55 -6.16
N LEU A 24 6.49 13.71 -5.94
CA LEU A 24 5.75 14.94 -5.59
C LEU A 24 4.76 15.35 -6.71
N ASP A 25 5.18 15.27 -7.97
CA ASP A 25 4.31 15.50 -9.12
C ASP A 25 3.17 14.48 -9.18
N SER A 26 3.47 13.21 -8.97
CA SER A 26 2.49 12.13 -8.98
C SER A 26 1.46 12.29 -7.85
N LEU A 27 1.89 12.66 -6.65
CA LEU A 27 1.00 12.93 -5.52
C LEU A 27 0.12 14.15 -5.79
N THR A 28 0.69 15.22 -6.37
CA THR A 28 -0.06 16.43 -6.77
C THR A 28 -1.13 16.07 -7.80
N ARG A 29 -0.78 15.26 -8.79
CA ARG A 29 -1.73 14.78 -9.80
C ARG A 29 -2.82 13.89 -9.19
N ALA A 30 -2.46 12.93 -8.35
CA ALA A 30 -3.42 12.06 -7.67
C ALA A 30 -4.44 12.88 -6.86
N TRP A 31 -3.95 13.86 -6.11
CA TRP A 31 -4.80 14.79 -5.36
C TRP A 31 -5.74 15.58 -6.27
N SER A 32 -5.24 16.12 -7.39
CA SER A 32 -6.05 16.88 -8.35
C SER A 32 -7.15 16.05 -9.01
N LEU A 33 -6.95 14.74 -9.10
CA LEU A 33 -7.94 13.76 -9.58
C LEU A 33 -8.93 13.30 -8.50
N GLY A 34 -8.84 13.82 -7.29
CA GLY A 34 -9.71 13.45 -6.17
C GLY A 34 -9.36 12.11 -5.52
N MET A 35 -8.16 11.60 -5.77
CA MET A 35 -7.68 10.38 -5.11
C MET A 35 -7.34 10.66 -3.65
N GLU A 36 -7.63 9.70 -2.78
CA GLU A 36 -7.26 9.79 -1.38
C GLU A 36 -5.76 9.53 -1.18
N ILE A 37 -5.13 10.33 -0.34
CA ILE A 37 -3.75 10.16 0.07
C ILE A 37 -3.74 9.56 1.48
N GLY A 38 -3.27 8.33 1.61
CA GLY A 38 -3.10 7.62 2.87
C GLY A 38 -1.63 7.38 3.20
N SER A 39 -1.34 7.05 4.46
CA SER A 39 0.01 6.73 4.89
C SER A 39 0.38 5.27 4.59
N HIS A 40 1.58 5.06 4.02
CA HIS A 40 2.25 3.77 4.02
C HIS A 40 3.49 3.80 4.93
N PHE A 41 3.49 4.74 5.85
CA PHE A 41 4.53 5.01 6.84
C PHE A 41 5.86 5.45 6.21
N ASN A 42 6.92 5.46 7.02
CA ASN A 42 8.20 6.01 6.61
C ASN A 42 9.25 4.93 6.28
N GLY A 43 9.42 3.95 7.19
CA GLY A 43 10.60 3.09 7.17
C GLY A 43 10.43 1.76 6.46
N HIS A 44 9.22 1.29 6.21
CA HIS A 44 8.86 0.01 5.59
C HIS A 44 9.54 -1.21 6.23
N PHE A 45 9.56 -1.27 7.57
CA PHE A 45 10.13 -2.39 8.31
C PHE A 45 9.17 -3.57 8.36
N CYS A 46 9.67 -4.77 8.04
CA CYS A 46 8.89 -5.99 8.01
C CYS A 46 9.46 -7.06 8.94
N GLY A 47 8.65 -8.07 9.25
CA GLY A 47 9.06 -9.27 9.95
C GLY A 47 9.24 -9.15 11.45
N ALA A 48 9.81 -10.18 12.03
CA ALA A 48 9.95 -10.34 13.49
C ALA A 48 10.88 -9.31 14.14
N SER A 49 11.81 -8.72 13.40
CA SER A 49 12.66 -7.61 13.86
C SER A 49 12.12 -6.23 13.49
N GLY A 50 10.97 -6.17 12.85
CA GLY A 50 10.30 -4.96 12.38
C GLY A 50 8.94 -4.76 13.05
N VAL A 51 7.95 -4.46 12.23
CA VAL A 51 6.62 -4.03 12.67
C VAL A 51 5.85 -5.04 13.54
N ASN A 52 6.21 -6.32 13.48
CA ASN A 52 5.57 -7.34 14.32
C ASN A 52 5.88 -7.20 15.82
N THR A 53 6.88 -6.42 16.18
CA THR A 53 7.26 -6.15 17.58
C THR A 53 6.83 -4.75 18.05
N TRP A 54 6.24 -3.95 17.18
CA TRP A 54 5.93 -2.56 17.49
C TRP A 54 4.74 -2.41 18.41
N THR A 55 4.92 -1.53 19.40
CA THR A 55 3.85 -1.06 20.27
C THR A 55 3.03 0.05 19.59
N SER A 56 1.90 0.42 20.20
CA SER A 56 1.13 1.59 19.77
C SER A 56 1.97 2.88 19.75
N ALA A 57 2.89 3.05 20.70
CA ALA A 57 3.77 4.22 20.75
C ALA A 57 4.76 4.26 19.58
N ASP A 58 5.27 3.11 19.15
CA ASP A 58 6.15 3.00 17.99
C ASP A 58 5.40 3.40 16.71
N TRP A 59 4.17 2.92 16.54
CA TRP A 59 3.30 3.30 15.42
C TRP A 59 2.96 4.80 15.43
N VAL A 60 2.65 5.39 16.58
CA VAL A 60 2.42 6.85 16.70
C VAL A 60 3.68 7.60 16.27
N SER A 61 4.85 7.19 16.77
CA SER A 61 6.12 7.81 16.38
C SER A 61 6.38 7.72 14.87
N GLU A 62 5.99 6.63 14.23
CA GLU A 62 6.16 6.45 12.79
C GLU A 62 5.18 7.33 11.99
N ILE A 63 3.95 7.47 12.46
CA ILE A 63 2.95 8.40 11.89
C ILE A 63 3.45 9.85 12.02
N ASP A 64 3.98 10.24 13.17
CA ASP A 64 4.52 11.58 13.38
C ASP A 64 5.70 11.87 12.45
N GLN A 65 6.55 10.89 12.17
CA GLN A 65 7.63 11.03 11.21
C GLN A 65 7.11 11.18 9.78
N TRP A 66 6.12 10.39 9.39
CA TRP A 66 5.48 10.51 8.09
C TRP A 66 4.85 11.90 7.92
N ASN A 67 4.13 12.38 8.93
CA ASN A 67 3.54 13.73 8.94
C ASN A 67 4.61 14.81 8.72
N ASP A 68 5.70 14.74 9.47
CA ASP A 68 6.79 15.69 9.37
C ASP A 68 7.48 15.64 7.99
N PHE A 69 7.70 14.46 7.44
CA PHE A 69 8.31 14.33 6.11
C PHE A 69 7.40 14.83 4.98
N VAL A 70 6.10 14.70 5.11
CA VAL A 70 5.15 15.27 4.16
C VAL A 70 5.09 16.79 4.30
N ASP A 71 4.95 17.31 5.51
CA ASP A 71 4.74 18.75 5.74
C ASP A 71 6.02 19.57 5.55
N ASN A 72 7.16 18.97 5.85
CA ASN A 72 8.48 19.61 5.79
C ASN A 72 9.41 18.99 4.73
N TRP A 73 8.87 18.40 3.68
CA TRP A 73 9.61 17.67 2.67
C TRP A 73 10.79 18.46 2.07
N ARG A 74 10.68 19.79 1.93
CA ARG A 74 11.76 20.66 1.44
C ARG A 74 12.97 20.71 2.36
N LEU A 75 12.79 20.61 3.68
CA LEU A 75 13.92 20.58 4.63
C LEU A 75 14.78 19.33 4.43
N TYR A 76 14.18 18.25 3.99
CA TYR A 76 14.84 16.97 3.76
C TYR A 76 15.32 16.78 2.32
N ASN A 77 14.98 17.71 1.41
CA ASN A 77 15.35 17.67 0.00
C ASN A 77 15.85 19.04 -0.46
N PRO A 78 17.09 19.44 -0.07
CA PRO A 78 17.62 20.77 -0.37
C PRO A 78 17.75 21.05 -1.88
N ASP A 79 17.88 20.00 -2.69
CA ASP A 79 17.99 20.11 -4.15
C ASP A 79 16.64 20.40 -4.84
N LEU A 80 15.54 20.36 -4.11
CA LEU A 80 14.17 20.54 -4.63
C LEU A 80 13.48 21.80 -4.09
N GLN A 81 14.24 22.83 -3.71
CA GLN A 81 13.67 24.06 -3.14
C GLN A 81 12.71 24.78 -4.11
N ASP A 82 13.01 24.74 -5.39
CA ASP A 82 12.21 25.39 -6.46
C ASP A 82 11.04 24.52 -6.95
N HIS A 83 10.92 23.27 -6.49
CA HIS A 83 9.81 22.39 -6.85
C HIS A 83 8.47 22.95 -6.29
N PRO A 84 7.37 22.91 -7.06
CA PRO A 84 6.07 23.36 -6.58
C PRO A 84 5.67 22.71 -5.23
N PRO A 85 4.98 23.42 -4.34
CA PRO A 85 4.49 22.85 -3.09
C PRO A 85 3.45 21.77 -3.32
N LEU A 86 3.39 20.78 -2.44
CA LEU A 86 2.25 19.87 -2.39
C LEU A 86 0.97 20.70 -2.10
N PRO A 87 -0.14 20.41 -2.78
CA PRO A 87 -1.41 21.13 -2.58
C PRO A 87 -2.16 20.70 -1.31
N PHE A 88 -1.55 19.88 -0.48
CA PHE A 88 -2.10 19.35 0.76
C PHE A 88 -1.01 19.21 1.83
N SER A 89 -1.44 19.03 3.08
CA SER A 89 -0.58 18.65 4.22
C SER A 89 -0.83 17.20 4.63
N SER A 90 -0.03 16.69 5.56
CA SER A 90 -0.22 15.36 6.15
C SER A 90 -1.60 15.11 6.74
N GLN A 91 -2.32 16.17 7.13
CA GLN A 91 -3.65 16.11 7.73
C GLN A 91 -4.75 15.55 6.82
N VAL A 92 -4.48 15.42 5.51
CA VAL A 92 -5.41 14.78 4.57
C VAL A 92 -5.48 13.26 4.78
N ALA A 93 -4.43 12.64 5.28
CA ALA A 93 -4.42 11.20 5.55
C ALA A 93 -5.44 10.85 6.63
N LYS A 94 -6.37 9.99 6.26
CA LYS A 94 -7.42 9.49 7.16
C LYS A 94 -7.25 8.03 7.52
N GLY A 95 -6.19 7.42 7.08
CA GLY A 95 -5.83 6.04 7.34
C GLY A 95 -4.53 5.66 6.65
N GLY A 96 -4.22 4.38 6.68
CA GLY A 96 -2.99 3.87 6.10
C GLY A 96 -2.99 2.36 5.93
N ARG A 97 -1.89 1.90 5.39
CA ARG A 97 -1.57 0.49 5.24
C ARG A 97 -0.21 0.23 5.87
N THR A 98 -0.11 -0.76 6.74
CA THR A 98 1.18 -1.12 7.34
C THR A 98 2.09 -1.80 6.32
N PRO A 99 3.40 -1.61 6.44
CA PRO A 99 4.37 -2.36 5.66
C PRO A 99 4.12 -3.87 5.76
N CYS A 100 4.24 -4.55 4.63
CA CYS A 100 4.07 -6.01 4.51
C CYS A 100 2.71 -6.55 5.01
N LEU A 101 1.72 -5.70 5.27
CA LEU A 101 0.44 -6.05 5.90
C LEU A 101 0.63 -6.66 7.29
N GLU A 102 1.69 -6.30 7.99
CA GLU A 102 2.10 -6.88 9.26
C GLU A 102 1.89 -5.91 10.45
N GLY A 103 2.09 -6.43 11.64
CA GLY A 103 1.99 -5.72 12.91
C GLY A 103 0.79 -6.18 13.75
N ASP A 104 0.84 -5.95 15.07
CA ASP A 104 -0.29 -6.26 15.95
C ASP A 104 -1.49 -5.36 15.65
N PRO A 105 -2.65 -5.92 15.24
CA PRO A 105 -3.83 -5.13 14.90
C PRO A 105 -4.36 -4.27 16.06
N GLN A 106 -4.12 -4.63 17.32
CA GLN A 106 -4.57 -3.84 18.46
C GLN A 106 -3.68 -2.62 18.65
N ALA A 107 -2.36 -2.77 18.53
CA ALA A 107 -1.39 -1.68 18.58
C ALA A 107 -1.63 -0.68 17.44
N ILE A 108 -1.81 -1.18 16.21
CA ILE A 108 -2.12 -0.37 15.02
C ILE A 108 -3.39 0.45 15.23
N ARG A 109 -4.51 -0.20 15.59
CA ARG A 109 -5.79 0.50 15.82
C ARG A 109 -5.71 1.53 16.94
N SER A 110 -4.93 1.26 17.98
CA SER A 110 -4.70 2.23 19.06
C SER A 110 -3.98 3.47 18.54
N ALA A 111 -2.89 3.29 17.78
CA ALA A 111 -2.11 4.37 17.19
C ALA A 111 -2.94 5.19 16.19
N TYR A 112 -3.70 4.51 15.32
CA TYR A 112 -4.54 5.17 14.31
C TYR A 112 -5.60 6.07 14.96
N ARG A 113 -6.26 5.60 16.04
CA ARG A 113 -7.20 6.46 16.79
C ARG A 113 -6.53 7.67 17.41
N GLN A 114 -5.31 7.52 17.94
CA GLN A 114 -4.55 8.65 18.49
C GLN A 114 -4.18 9.66 17.42
N ALA A 115 -3.86 9.19 16.21
CA ALA A 115 -3.58 10.04 15.05
C ALA A 115 -4.83 10.64 14.39
N GLY A 116 -6.02 10.28 14.84
CA GLY A 116 -7.27 10.74 14.22
C GLY A 116 -7.62 10.05 12.90
N TYR A 117 -7.01 8.91 12.62
CA TYR A 117 -7.34 8.10 11.45
C TYR A 117 -8.70 7.44 11.61
N THR A 118 -9.37 7.19 10.51
CA THR A 118 -10.73 6.63 10.44
C THR A 118 -10.79 5.24 9.84
N TYR A 119 -9.73 4.81 9.13
CA TYR A 119 -9.65 3.49 8.54
C TYR A 119 -8.26 2.84 8.66
N ASP A 120 -8.26 1.51 8.55
CA ASP A 120 -7.09 0.64 8.47
C ASP A 120 -7.21 -0.24 7.22
N ALA A 121 -6.25 -0.16 6.30
CA ALA A 121 -6.17 -0.96 5.09
C ALA A 121 -5.08 -2.03 5.14
N SER A 122 -4.63 -2.42 6.35
CA SER A 122 -3.49 -3.31 6.58
C SER A 122 -3.85 -4.80 6.59
N GLN A 123 -5.13 -5.14 6.62
CA GLN A 123 -5.56 -6.53 6.79
C GLN A 123 -5.83 -7.22 5.45
N VAL A 124 -5.84 -8.55 5.49
CA VAL A 124 -6.30 -9.40 4.39
C VAL A 124 -7.65 -10.02 4.78
N GLY A 125 -8.60 -10.02 3.88
CA GLY A 125 -9.96 -10.51 4.14
C GLY A 125 -10.58 -11.27 2.97
N ASP A 126 -11.85 -11.56 3.07
CA ASP A 126 -12.64 -12.18 2.00
C ASP A 126 -13.39 -11.13 1.18
N LEU A 127 -14.11 -11.53 0.12
CA LEU A 127 -14.96 -10.69 -0.72
C LEU A 127 -16.21 -10.22 0.06
N GLN A 128 -16.03 -9.26 0.97
CA GLN A 128 -17.08 -8.74 1.85
C GLN A 128 -16.92 -7.23 2.06
N TRP A 129 -18.00 -6.61 2.54
CA TRP A 129 -17.99 -5.19 2.88
C TRP A 129 -16.96 -4.87 3.96
N PRO A 130 -16.34 -3.68 3.91
CA PRO A 130 -15.56 -3.16 5.02
C PRO A 130 -16.36 -3.20 6.32
N ARG A 131 -15.68 -3.48 7.42
CA ARG A 131 -16.30 -3.59 8.75
C ARG A 131 -15.74 -2.54 9.69
N ARG A 132 -16.53 -2.16 10.68
CA ARG A 132 -16.06 -1.28 11.73
C ARG A 132 -15.55 -2.09 12.92
N ILE A 133 -14.26 -1.99 13.21
CA ILE A 133 -13.57 -2.72 14.28
C ILE A 133 -12.79 -1.72 15.14
N GLY A 134 -13.07 -1.70 16.44
CA GLY A 134 -12.38 -0.82 17.38
C GLY A 134 -12.50 0.68 17.05
N GLY A 135 -13.58 1.09 16.37
CA GLY A 135 -13.82 2.49 16.00
C GLY A 135 -13.30 2.90 14.61
N LEU A 136 -12.53 2.04 13.94
CA LEU A 136 -11.99 2.25 12.60
C LEU A 136 -12.74 1.41 11.56
N TRP A 137 -12.80 1.87 10.33
CA TRP A 137 -13.17 1.04 9.19
C TRP A 137 -11.98 0.15 8.82
N GLU A 138 -12.17 -1.17 8.84
CA GLU A 138 -11.23 -2.15 8.30
C GLU A 138 -11.54 -2.36 6.83
N ILE A 139 -10.60 -2.00 5.96
CA ILE A 139 -10.69 -2.09 4.50
C ILE A 139 -9.60 -3.06 4.01
N PRO A 140 -9.85 -4.38 4.12
CA PRO A 140 -8.82 -5.37 3.84
C PRO A 140 -8.58 -5.52 2.32
N LEU A 141 -7.34 -5.89 1.96
CA LEU A 141 -7.08 -6.54 0.68
C LEU A 141 -7.81 -7.88 0.65
N GLN A 142 -8.57 -8.12 -0.39
CA GLN A 142 -9.39 -9.32 -0.47
C GLN A 142 -8.62 -10.48 -1.08
N ARG A 143 -8.88 -11.67 -0.59
CA ARG A 143 -8.34 -12.89 -1.18
C ARG A 143 -9.18 -13.27 -2.39
N ILE A 144 -8.51 -13.44 -3.51
CA ILE A 144 -9.13 -13.80 -4.79
C ILE A 144 -8.42 -15.00 -5.41
N LYS A 145 -9.06 -15.61 -6.38
CA LYS A 145 -8.57 -16.83 -7.02
C LYS A 145 -7.87 -16.51 -8.34
N VAL A 146 -6.67 -17.03 -8.51
CA VAL A 146 -5.99 -17.04 -9.81
C VAL A 146 -6.51 -18.22 -10.64
N PRO A 147 -6.75 -18.06 -11.95
CA PRO A 147 -7.16 -19.15 -12.83
C PRO A 147 -6.26 -20.38 -12.70
N GLY A 148 -6.87 -21.56 -12.70
CA GLY A 148 -6.14 -22.84 -12.57
C GLY A 148 -5.62 -23.18 -11.17
N GLN A 149 -5.73 -22.27 -10.20
CA GLN A 149 -5.25 -22.51 -8.84
C GLN A 149 -6.39 -22.83 -7.87
N SER A 150 -6.10 -23.61 -6.83
CA SER A 150 -7.07 -23.94 -5.77
C SER A 150 -7.03 -22.98 -4.59
N THR A 151 -5.90 -22.31 -4.36
CA THR A 151 -5.68 -21.39 -3.24
C THR A 151 -6.12 -19.98 -3.59
N LEU A 152 -6.60 -19.25 -2.57
CA LEU A 152 -6.87 -17.82 -2.65
C LEU A 152 -5.61 -17.05 -2.24
N ILE A 153 -5.29 -15.99 -2.95
CA ILE A 153 -4.19 -15.09 -2.63
C ILE A 153 -4.70 -13.67 -2.38
N ALA A 154 -3.96 -12.88 -1.62
CA ALA A 154 -4.29 -11.46 -1.46
C ALA A 154 -4.25 -10.76 -2.82
N SER A 155 -5.24 -9.92 -3.09
CA SER A 155 -5.41 -9.19 -4.35
C SER A 155 -4.40 -8.04 -4.50
N MET A 156 -3.13 -8.35 -4.38
CA MET A 156 -2.02 -7.40 -4.49
C MET A 156 -0.99 -7.92 -5.49
N ASP A 157 -0.49 -7.05 -6.35
CA ASP A 157 0.48 -7.38 -7.40
C ASP A 157 1.70 -8.16 -6.89
N PHE A 158 2.25 -7.79 -5.72
CA PHE A 158 3.35 -8.53 -5.10
C PHE A 158 2.97 -9.98 -4.76
N ASN A 159 1.75 -10.20 -4.25
CA ASN A 159 1.29 -11.56 -3.95
C ASN A 159 1.08 -12.36 -5.23
N PHE A 160 0.64 -11.72 -6.32
CA PHE A 160 0.56 -12.31 -7.64
C PHE A 160 1.96 -12.63 -8.18
N LEU A 161 2.92 -11.70 -8.04
CA LEU A 161 4.32 -11.91 -8.45
C LEU A 161 4.92 -13.16 -7.80
N VAL A 162 4.79 -13.28 -6.47
CA VAL A 162 5.28 -14.45 -5.73
C VAL A 162 4.58 -15.74 -6.20
N ASN A 163 3.27 -15.66 -6.40
CA ASN A 163 2.46 -16.82 -6.77
C ASN A 163 2.68 -17.28 -8.22
N GLN A 164 2.78 -16.36 -9.18
CA GLN A 164 2.82 -16.65 -10.62
C GLN A 164 4.24 -16.74 -11.18
N ASN A 165 5.21 -16.05 -10.57
CA ASN A 165 6.58 -15.97 -11.06
C ASN A 165 7.65 -16.21 -9.97
N GLY A 166 7.26 -16.79 -8.83
CA GLY A 166 8.21 -17.10 -7.75
C GLY A 166 8.87 -15.88 -7.09
N GLY A 167 8.36 -14.67 -7.33
CA GLY A 167 8.92 -13.42 -6.84
C GLY A 167 9.96 -12.78 -7.79
N GLU A 168 10.28 -13.42 -8.91
CA GLU A 168 11.19 -12.89 -9.92
C GLU A 168 10.50 -11.76 -10.71
N THR A 169 11.16 -10.62 -10.84
CA THR A 169 10.59 -9.41 -11.49
C THR A 169 10.68 -9.44 -13.01
N GLU A 170 11.50 -10.32 -13.55
CA GLU A 170 11.70 -10.50 -14.99
C GLU A 170 11.10 -11.81 -15.45
N ALA A 171 10.58 -11.86 -16.68
CA ALA A 171 10.11 -13.08 -17.32
C ALA A 171 10.22 -12.97 -18.86
N ALA A 172 10.12 -14.12 -19.55
CA ALA A 172 10.04 -14.13 -21.01
C ALA A 172 8.69 -13.49 -21.48
N PRO A 173 8.65 -12.88 -22.66
CA PRO A 173 7.46 -12.17 -23.15
C PRO A 173 6.17 -13.01 -23.13
N GLU A 174 6.27 -14.30 -23.44
CA GLU A 174 5.13 -15.22 -23.44
C GLU A 174 4.61 -15.44 -22.02
N VAL A 175 5.50 -15.53 -21.03
CA VAL A 175 5.15 -15.66 -19.62
C VAL A 175 4.53 -14.37 -19.11
N CYS A 176 5.08 -13.21 -19.49
CA CYS A 176 4.50 -11.91 -19.18
C CYS A 176 3.04 -11.80 -19.65
N GLN A 177 2.77 -12.20 -20.90
CA GLN A 177 1.42 -12.16 -21.48
C GLN A 177 0.46 -13.12 -20.77
N GLN A 178 0.92 -14.29 -20.39
CA GLN A 178 0.10 -15.25 -19.63
C GLN A 178 -0.23 -14.71 -18.25
N ILE A 179 0.74 -14.15 -17.55
CA ILE A 179 0.56 -13.54 -16.23
C ILE A 179 -0.42 -12.37 -16.29
N GLU A 180 -0.31 -11.49 -17.28
CA GLU A 180 -1.26 -10.41 -17.49
C GLU A 180 -2.68 -10.93 -17.67
N THR A 181 -2.84 -11.97 -18.51
CA THR A 181 -4.15 -12.58 -18.79
C THR A 181 -4.74 -13.21 -17.53
N ASP A 182 -3.97 -14.01 -16.81
CA ASP A 182 -4.44 -14.69 -15.60
C ASP A 182 -4.77 -13.69 -14.48
N THR A 183 -4.01 -12.61 -14.36
CA THR A 183 -4.26 -11.54 -13.41
C THR A 183 -5.57 -10.80 -13.74
N TYR A 184 -5.75 -10.42 -15.00
CA TYR A 184 -7.00 -9.81 -15.46
C TYR A 184 -8.21 -10.71 -15.19
N GLU A 185 -8.14 -12.00 -15.54
CA GLU A 185 -9.24 -12.95 -15.29
C GLU A 185 -9.48 -13.16 -13.79
N ALA A 186 -8.44 -13.11 -12.94
CA ALA A 186 -8.62 -13.15 -11.50
C ALA A 186 -9.40 -11.93 -10.98
N TYR A 187 -9.04 -10.73 -11.43
CA TYR A 187 -9.73 -9.48 -11.06
C TYR A 187 -11.17 -9.48 -11.56
N ARG A 188 -11.38 -9.84 -12.82
CA ARG A 188 -12.72 -9.92 -13.42
C ARG A 188 -13.60 -10.92 -12.71
N SER A 189 -13.09 -12.14 -12.45
CA SER A 189 -13.86 -13.18 -11.76
C SER A 189 -14.24 -12.76 -10.33
N ALA A 190 -13.33 -12.07 -9.63
CA ALA A 190 -13.63 -11.53 -8.31
C ALA A 190 -14.70 -10.42 -8.36
N LEU A 191 -14.63 -9.53 -9.36
CA LEU A 191 -15.64 -8.50 -9.59
C LEU A 191 -17.00 -9.13 -9.90
N ASP A 192 -17.07 -10.12 -10.79
CA ASP A 192 -18.30 -10.84 -11.13
C ASP A 192 -18.89 -11.54 -9.89
N ALA A 193 -18.03 -12.10 -9.04
CA ALA A 193 -18.46 -12.75 -7.80
C ALA A 193 -19.10 -11.76 -6.83
N VAL A 194 -18.52 -10.60 -6.59
CA VAL A 194 -19.13 -9.58 -5.71
C VAL A 194 -20.37 -8.96 -6.34
N MET A 195 -20.38 -8.72 -7.65
CA MET A 195 -21.52 -8.13 -8.35
C MET A 195 -22.74 -9.06 -8.37
N SER A 196 -22.52 -10.36 -8.45
CA SER A 196 -23.60 -11.38 -8.43
C SER A 196 -24.06 -11.77 -7.02
N SER A 197 -23.37 -11.30 -5.97
CA SER A 197 -23.68 -11.67 -4.59
C SER A 197 -23.97 -10.46 -3.70
N ASN A 198 -23.00 -10.04 -2.93
CA ASN A 198 -23.16 -9.03 -1.87
C ASN A 198 -22.85 -7.59 -2.31
N ARG A 199 -22.33 -7.40 -3.53
CA ARG A 199 -21.93 -6.10 -4.09
C ARG A 199 -20.92 -5.36 -3.23
N ALA A 200 -20.07 -6.08 -2.51
CA ALA A 200 -18.96 -5.47 -1.79
C ALA A 200 -17.99 -4.79 -2.77
N PRO A 201 -17.35 -3.69 -2.39
CA PRO A 201 -16.29 -3.11 -3.21
C PRO A 201 -15.14 -4.11 -3.34
N LEU A 202 -14.59 -4.26 -4.54
CA LEU A 202 -13.36 -5.02 -4.75
C LEU A 202 -12.16 -4.12 -4.46
N ILE A 203 -11.32 -4.53 -3.52
CA ILE A 203 -10.13 -3.80 -3.11
C ILE A 203 -8.89 -4.50 -3.68
N LEU A 204 -8.20 -3.83 -4.57
CA LEU A 204 -6.97 -4.31 -5.20
C LEU A 204 -5.77 -3.49 -4.71
N GLY A 205 -4.65 -4.16 -4.42
CA GLY A 205 -3.39 -3.52 -4.11
C GLY A 205 -2.47 -3.52 -5.32
N ASN A 206 -1.81 -2.40 -5.59
CA ASN A 206 -0.85 -2.33 -6.69
C ASN A 206 0.29 -1.36 -6.35
N HIS A 207 1.53 -1.78 -6.58
CA HIS A 207 2.73 -0.95 -6.43
C HIS A 207 3.05 -0.14 -7.70
N MET A 208 2.33 -0.39 -8.80
CA MET A 208 2.54 0.24 -10.11
C MET A 208 3.97 0.06 -10.65
N ASN A 209 4.60 -1.06 -10.34
CA ASN A 209 5.93 -1.42 -10.83
C ASN A 209 5.86 -2.12 -12.20
N ASP A 210 6.97 -2.04 -12.97
CA ASP A 210 7.10 -2.70 -14.27
C ASP A 210 7.40 -4.19 -14.18
N TRP A 211 7.11 -4.82 -13.05
CA TRP A 211 7.35 -6.24 -12.86
C TRP A 211 6.68 -7.07 -13.93
N VAL A 212 7.44 -8.05 -14.44
CA VAL A 212 6.97 -9.00 -15.45
C VAL A 212 6.35 -8.23 -16.64
N CYS A 213 7.15 -7.36 -17.25
CA CYS A 213 6.75 -6.51 -18.39
C CYS A 213 5.53 -5.60 -18.09
N GLY A 214 5.33 -5.19 -16.84
CA GLY A 214 4.16 -4.41 -16.43
C GLY A 214 2.84 -5.18 -16.38
N ALA A 215 2.86 -6.51 -16.38
CA ALA A 215 1.68 -7.37 -16.51
C ALA A 215 0.56 -7.04 -15.51
N TYR A 216 0.91 -6.73 -14.26
CA TYR A 216 -0.08 -6.42 -13.21
C TYR A 216 -0.75 -5.06 -13.44
N THR A 217 0.02 -4.03 -13.81
CA THR A 217 -0.51 -2.71 -14.14
C THR A 217 -1.36 -2.76 -15.41
N ASN A 218 -0.91 -3.49 -16.43
CA ASN A 218 -1.68 -3.71 -17.66
C ASN A 218 -3.00 -4.40 -17.36
N ALA A 219 -3.00 -5.47 -16.56
CA ALA A 219 -4.22 -6.18 -16.16
C ALA A 219 -5.22 -5.28 -15.42
N LEU A 220 -4.72 -4.34 -14.59
CA LEU A 220 -5.58 -3.39 -13.86
C LEU A 220 -6.23 -2.36 -14.77
N THR A 221 -5.63 -2.03 -15.90
CA THR A 221 -6.08 -0.97 -16.81
C THR A 221 -6.92 -1.47 -17.99
N ARG A 222 -7.08 -2.81 -18.12
CA ARG A 222 -7.98 -3.46 -19.10
C ARG A 222 -9.44 -3.37 -18.69
#